data_196bb51aebd7192e69693280c9161857
#
_entry.id   196bb51aebd7192e69693280c9161857
#
_cell.length_a   1.000
_cell.length_b   1.000
_cell.length_c   1.000
_cell.angle_alpha   90.00
_cell.angle_beta   90.00
_cell.angle_gamma   90.00
#
_symmetry.space_group_name_H-M   'P 1'
#
loop_
_entity.id
_entity.type
_entity.pdbx_description
1 polymer ?
#
loop_
_entity_poly.entity_id
_entity_poly.type
_entity_poly.pdbx_seq_one_letter_code
_entity_poly.pdbx_strand_id
1 'polypeptide(L)'
;MPGYPLVMMVGMRILVIGSGGREHALVKGLSADPKSTEIHAAPGSAAMSALATVHPDYSQVDDADRMVELAQSIAADLVVIGPEVPLVAGVADALRAAGIAVFGPSKEAAQIEGSKAFAKDVMEAAGVKTARAEQLRPGAGEDDIEAALDRFVPQFVVKDDGLAGGKGVVVTPDRAAARAHVDAVLAAGNPVLLESFLDGPEVSLFCLVDGETVVPLLPAQDHKRAYDNDEGPNTGGMGAYTPLPWLPEDGVQRIVDEVCTPVAKEMARRGTPYSGLLYAGLAWGEEGPAVVEFNCRFGDPETQA
;
A
#
# COMPACT_ATOMS: atom_id res chain seq x y z
N MET A 1 -30.38 20.73 -30.83
CA MET A 1 -29.44 20.04 -29.91
C MET A 1 -28.07 20.14 -30.55
N PRO A 2 -27.09 20.83 -29.96
CA PRO A 2 -25.74 20.82 -30.49
C PRO A 2 -25.14 19.44 -30.16
N GLY A 3 -24.78 18.69 -31.23
CA GLY A 3 -24.06 17.43 -31.09
C GLY A 3 -22.72 17.70 -30.43
N TYR A 4 -22.46 17.03 -29.29
CA TYR A 4 -21.11 16.92 -28.73
C TYR A 4 -20.24 16.29 -29.81
N PRO A 5 -19.05 16.86 -30.11
CA PRO A 5 -18.13 16.19 -31.02
C PRO A 5 -17.84 14.81 -30.48
N LEU A 6 -17.94 13.78 -31.34
CA LEU A 6 -17.45 12.45 -31.08
C LEU A 6 -15.93 12.59 -30.87
N VAL A 7 -15.48 12.70 -29.63
CA VAL A 7 -14.07 12.60 -29.31
C VAL A 7 -13.70 11.18 -29.73
N MET A 8 -13.02 11.05 -30.87
CA MET A 8 -12.38 9.79 -31.23
C MET A 8 -11.49 9.44 -30.05
N MET A 9 -11.85 8.39 -29.33
CA MET A 9 -11.03 7.90 -28.22
C MET A 9 -9.77 7.32 -28.86
N VAL A 10 -8.72 8.12 -28.86
CA VAL A 10 -7.39 7.66 -29.22
C VAL A 10 -7.04 6.56 -28.21
N GLY A 11 -6.71 5.40 -28.71
CA GLY A 11 -6.32 4.30 -27.84
C GLY A 11 -5.08 4.66 -27.02
N MET A 12 -5.02 4.18 -25.76
CA MET A 12 -3.95 4.50 -24.81
C MET A 12 -2.83 3.47 -24.88
N ARG A 13 -1.58 3.95 -24.85
CA ARG A 13 -0.40 3.15 -24.54
C ARG A 13 -0.13 3.23 -23.06
N ILE A 14 -0.10 2.09 -22.40
CA ILE A 14 0.03 2.01 -20.95
C ILE A 14 1.29 1.26 -20.57
N LEU A 15 2.09 1.85 -19.69
CA LEU A 15 3.22 1.18 -19.05
C LEU A 15 2.85 0.77 -17.63
N VAL A 16 2.94 -0.52 -17.31
CA VAL A 16 2.82 -1.04 -15.95
C VAL A 16 4.22 -1.30 -15.39
N ILE A 17 4.57 -0.64 -14.30
CA ILE A 17 5.86 -0.85 -13.62
C ILE A 17 5.67 -1.92 -12.55
N GLY A 18 6.49 -2.99 -12.62
CA GLY A 18 6.51 -4.13 -11.72
C GLY A 18 6.45 -5.48 -12.43
N SER A 19 6.51 -6.58 -11.68
CA SER A 19 6.65 -7.94 -12.23
C SER A 19 5.87 -9.02 -11.47
N GLY A 20 5.18 -8.66 -10.38
CA GLY A 20 4.47 -9.57 -9.49
C GLY A 20 3.09 -10.01 -9.99
N GLY A 21 2.37 -10.75 -9.13
CA GLY A 21 1.00 -11.19 -9.39
C GLY A 21 0.02 -10.04 -9.50
N ARG A 22 0.18 -9.01 -8.66
CA ARG A 22 -0.57 -7.76 -8.71
C ARG A 22 -0.43 -7.08 -10.08
N GLU A 23 0.78 -6.88 -10.57
CA GLU A 23 1.00 -6.24 -11.86
C GLU A 23 0.47 -7.09 -13.02
N HIS A 24 0.54 -8.42 -12.92
CA HIS A 24 -0.09 -9.29 -13.90
C HIS A 24 -1.61 -9.13 -13.91
N ALA A 25 -2.26 -9.01 -12.76
CA ALA A 25 -3.70 -8.76 -12.67
C ALA A 25 -4.07 -7.40 -13.29
N LEU A 26 -3.27 -6.35 -13.03
CA LEU A 26 -3.43 -5.04 -13.66
C LEU A 26 -3.30 -5.10 -15.18
N VAL A 27 -2.25 -5.76 -15.69
CA VAL A 27 -2.05 -5.98 -17.14
C VAL A 27 -3.25 -6.71 -17.75
N LYS A 28 -3.76 -7.75 -17.07
CA LYS A 28 -4.93 -8.52 -17.53
C LYS A 28 -6.18 -7.65 -17.58
N GLY A 29 -6.46 -6.88 -16.53
CA GLY A 29 -7.60 -5.96 -16.48
C GLY A 29 -7.53 -4.89 -17.55
N LEU A 30 -6.36 -4.25 -17.71
CA LEU A 30 -6.13 -3.24 -18.73
C LEU A 30 -6.25 -3.80 -20.15
N SER A 31 -5.76 -5.03 -20.41
CA SER A 31 -5.88 -5.66 -21.72
C SER A 31 -7.31 -5.97 -22.14
N ALA A 32 -8.23 -6.06 -21.22
CA ALA A 32 -9.64 -6.24 -21.48
C ALA A 32 -10.38 -4.93 -21.84
N ASP A 33 -9.79 -3.76 -21.57
CA ASP A 33 -10.38 -2.47 -21.89
C ASP A 33 -10.09 -2.10 -23.36
N PRO A 34 -11.12 -1.87 -24.19
CA PRO A 34 -10.94 -1.49 -25.59
C PRO A 34 -10.23 -0.15 -25.81
N LYS A 35 -10.05 0.66 -24.77
CA LYS A 35 -9.26 1.90 -24.81
C LYS A 35 -7.76 1.62 -24.68
N SER A 36 -7.36 0.49 -24.13
CA SER A 36 -5.95 0.08 -24.03
C SER A 36 -5.51 -0.52 -25.37
N THR A 37 -4.78 0.23 -26.17
CA THR A 37 -4.33 -0.22 -27.49
C THR A 37 -2.99 -0.94 -27.46
N GLU A 38 -2.14 -0.61 -26.50
CA GLU A 38 -0.82 -1.19 -26.35
C GLU A 38 -0.43 -1.18 -24.87
N ILE A 39 -0.04 -2.32 -24.35
CA ILE A 39 0.37 -2.47 -22.95
C ILE A 39 1.83 -2.91 -22.90
N HIS A 40 2.61 -2.23 -22.09
CA HIS A 40 4.00 -2.53 -21.75
C HIS A 40 4.12 -2.85 -20.27
N ALA A 41 5.10 -3.69 -19.89
CA ALA A 41 5.39 -3.99 -18.49
C ALA A 41 6.91 -3.96 -18.24
N ALA A 42 7.35 -3.29 -17.17
CA ALA A 42 8.77 -3.15 -16.82
C ALA A 42 9.01 -3.48 -15.33
N PRO A 43 9.86 -4.48 -15.03
CA PRO A 43 10.47 -5.39 -15.99
C PRO A 43 9.47 -6.36 -16.62
N GLY A 44 8.27 -6.48 -16.04
CA GLY A 44 7.28 -7.49 -16.41
C GLY A 44 7.71 -8.91 -16.00
N SER A 45 6.95 -9.88 -16.45
CA SER A 45 7.24 -11.30 -16.21
C SER A 45 6.90 -12.13 -17.44
N ALA A 46 7.38 -13.37 -17.49
CA ALA A 46 7.06 -14.29 -18.58
C ALA A 46 5.54 -14.52 -18.74
N ALA A 47 4.78 -14.51 -17.63
CA ALA A 47 3.33 -14.65 -17.69
C ALA A 47 2.63 -13.44 -18.36
N MET A 48 3.19 -12.23 -18.20
CA MET A 48 2.65 -11.01 -18.82
C MET A 48 2.92 -10.93 -20.32
N SER A 49 3.93 -11.64 -20.85
CA SER A 49 4.33 -11.55 -22.26
C SER A 49 3.24 -12.01 -23.25
N ALA A 50 2.22 -12.71 -22.79
CA ALA A 50 1.05 -13.06 -23.60
C ALA A 50 0.05 -11.89 -23.78
N LEU A 51 0.14 -10.85 -22.94
CA LEU A 51 -0.81 -9.73 -22.86
C LEU A 51 -0.14 -8.36 -23.07
N ALA A 52 1.17 -8.28 -22.90
CA ALA A 52 1.93 -7.03 -22.91
C ALA A 52 3.32 -7.23 -23.49
N THR A 53 3.92 -6.15 -24.01
CA THR A 53 5.34 -6.11 -24.33
C THR A 53 6.13 -5.95 -23.03
N VAL A 54 6.98 -6.94 -22.70
CA VAL A 54 7.80 -6.90 -21.47
C VAL A 54 9.17 -6.31 -21.74
N HIS A 55 9.70 -5.56 -20.76
CA HIS A 55 10.98 -4.86 -20.83
C HIS A 55 11.93 -5.34 -19.72
N PRO A 56 12.49 -6.56 -19.79
CA PRO A 56 13.25 -7.17 -18.70
C PRO A 56 14.54 -6.42 -18.33
N ASP A 57 15.08 -5.63 -19.25
CA ASP A 57 16.29 -4.81 -19.02
C ASP A 57 16.04 -3.62 -18.08
N TYR A 58 14.78 -3.32 -17.80
CA TYR A 58 14.36 -2.25 -16.87
C TYR A 58 14.01 -2.81 -15.47
N SER A 59 14.91 -3.63 -14.92
CA SER A 59 14.69 -4.29 -13.62
C SER A 59 14.88 -3.38 -12.41
N GLN A 60 15.62 -2.27 -12.53
CA GLN A 60 15.78 -1.25 -11.49
C GLN A 60 14.58 -0.28 -11.56
N VAL A 61 13.46 -0.71 -10.98
CA VAL A 61 12.19 0.03 -11.06
C VAL A 61 12.18 1.34 -10.24
N ASP A 62 13.17 1.53 -9.37
CA ASP A 62 13.41 2.72 -8.56
C ASP A 62 14.34 3.75 -9.25
N ASP A 63 14.93 3.40 -10.40
CA ASP A 63 15.69 4.33 -11.22
C ASP A 63 14.74 5.20 -12.05
N ALA A 64 14.48 6.41 -11.54
CA ALA A 64 13.52 7.34 -12.12
C ALA A 64 13.88 7.75 -13.54
N ASP A 65 15.17 7.98 -13.83
CA ASP A 65 15.62 8.41 -15.15
C ASP A 65 15.39 7.31 -16.20
N ARG A 66 15.66 6.06 -15.84
CA ARG A 66 15.41 4.91 -16.72
C ARG A 66 13.92 4.68 -16.95
N MET A 67 13.07 4.86 -15.93
CA MET A 67 11.62 4.72 -16.10
C MET A 67 11.07 5.82 -17.01
N VAL A 68 11.56 7.05 -16.89
CA VAL A 68 11.21 8.16 -17.78
C VAL A 68 11.68 7.88 -19.21
N GLU A 69 12.93 7.42 -19.40
CA GLU A 69 13.47 7.04 -20.72
C GLU A 69 12.56 6.00 -21.41
N LEU A 70 12.21 4.93 -20.69
CA LEU A 70 11.33 3.89 -21.23
C LEU A 70 9.97 4.46 -21.61
N ALA A 71 9.32 5.17 -20.70
CA ALA A 71 7.98 5.73 -20.92
C ALA A 71 7.94 6.67 -22.13
N GLN A 72 8.98 7.49 -22.32
CA GLN A 72 9.13 8.36 -23.49
C GLN A 72 9.40 7.56 -24.76
N SER A 73 10.26 6.56 -24.71
CA SER A 73 10.63 5.74 -25.90
C SER A 73 9.46 5.00 -26.51
N ILE A 74 8.50 4.57 -25.67
CA ILE A 74 7.26 3.91 -26.10
C ILE A 74 6.11 4.90 -26.29
N ALA A 75 6.33 6.20 -26.05
CA ALA A 75 5.31 7.25 -26.04
C ALA A 75 4.09 6.86 -25.16
N ALA A 76 4.34 6.49 -23.91
CA ALA A 76 3.31 6.09 -22.97
C ALA A 76 2.35 7.26 -22.67
N ASP A 77 1.06 7.00 -22.77
CA ASP A 77 0.01 7.95 -22.40
C ASP A 77 -0.27 7.91 -20.90
N LEU A 78 -0.09 6.73 -20.28
CA LEU A 78 -0.30 6.49 -18.86
C LEU A 78 0.75 5.52 -18.32
N VAL A 79 1.29 5.81 -17.14
CA VAL A 79 2.10 4.88 -16.37
C VAL A 79 1.35 4.46 -15.11
N VAL A 80 1.24 3.16 -14.86
CA VAL A 80 0.67 2.58 -13.63
C VAL A 80 1.80 1.95 -12.83
N ILE A 81 2.03 2.45 -11.62
CA ILE A 81 3.09 1.93 -10.76
C ILE A 81 2.50 0.88 -9.81
N GLY A 82 2.96 -0.37 -9.93
CA GLY A 82 2.47 -1.49 -9.13
C GLY A 82 3.06 -1.54 -7.72
N PRO A 83 4.40 -1.64 -7.55
CA PRO A 83 5.02 -1.78 -6.24
C PRO A 83 5.29 -0.43 -5.54
N GLU A 84 5.54 -0.50 -4.23
CA GLU A 84 5.82 0.66 -3.38
C GLU A 84 7.22 1.27 -3.61
N VAL A 85 8.20 0.45 -3.92
CA VAL A 85 9.62 0.86 -4.03
C VAL A 85 9.81 2.03 -5.01
N PRO A 86 9.34 2.00 -6.27
CA PRO A 86 9.45 3.14 -7.17
C PRO A 86 8.63 4.36 -6.72
N LEU A 87 7.51 4.17 -6.00
CA LEU A 87 6.71 5.28 -5.48
C LEU A 87 7.50 6.06 -4.41
N VAL A 88 8.06 5.35 -3.44
CA VAL A 88 8.88 5.95 -2.37
C VAL A 88 10.19 6.53 -2.92
N ALA A 89 10.74 5.97 -4.00
CA ALA A 89 11.90 6.52 -4.69
C ALA A 89 11.59 7.85 -5.43
N GLY A 90 10.32 8.08 -5.84
CA GLY A 90 9.90 9.31 -6.53
C GLY A 90 9.78 9.16 -8.05
N VAL A 91 9.67 7.95 -8.55
CA VAL A 91 9.49 7.68 -9.99
C VAL A 91 8.23 8.35 -10.53
N ALA A 92 7.15 8.39 -9.73
CA ALA A 92 5.91 9.07 -10.13
C ALA A 92 6.12 10.58 -10.36
N ASP A 93 6.94 11.22 -9.54
CA ASP A 93 7.23 12.65 -9.66
C ASP A 93 8.07 12.94 -10.90
N ALA A 94 9.09 12.13 -11.18
CA ALA A 94 9.93 12.25 -12.37
C ALA A 94 9.12 12.08 -13.66
N LEU A 95 8.24 11.10 -13.71
CA LEU A 95 7.35 10.87 -14.87
C LEU A 95 6.40 12.05 -15.09
N ARG A 96 5.78 12.59 -14.01
CA ARG A 96 4.93 13.79 -14.11
C ARG A 96 5.72 15.02 -14.56
N ALA A 97 6.93 15.20 -14.06
CA ALA A 97 7.83 16.28 -14.51
C ALA A 97 8.20 16.17 -16.00
N ALA A 98 8.24 14.95 -16.53
CA ALA A 98 8.42 14.67 -17.95
C ALA A 98 7.12 14.81 -18.78
N GLY A 99 5.99 15.21 -18.16
CA GLY A 99 4.71 15.43 -18.83
C GLY A 99 3.89 14.16 -19.09
N ILE A 100 4.22 13.05 -18.43
CA ILE A 100 3.55 11.75 -18.57
C ILE A 100 2.53 11.59 -17.44
N ALA A 101 1.30 11.15 -17.79
CA ALA A 101 0.29 10.84 -16.77
C ALA A 101 0.69 9.60 -15.98
N VAL A 102 0.49 9.67 -14.65
CA VAL A 102 0.88 8.58 -13.74
C VAL A 102 -0.26 8.27 -12.77
N PHE A 103 -0.59 7.00 -12.64
CA PHE A 103 -1.38 6.47 -11.54
C PHE A 103 -0.45 5.97 -10.44
N GLY A 104 -0.43 6.70 -9.32
CA GLY A 104 0.41 6.46 -8.15
C GLY A 104 0.73 7.79 -7.44
N PRO A 105 0.87 7.82 -6.11
CA PRO A 105 1.15 9.03 -5.34
C PRO A 105 2.54 9.61 -5.61
N SER A 106 2.74 10.85 -5.18
CA SER A 106 4.08 11.48 -5.12
C SER A 106 4.97 10.77 -4.09
N LYS A 107 6.27 10.99 -4.17
CA LYS A 107 7.26 10.51 -3.20
C LYS A 107 6.88 10.86 -1.76
N GLU A 108 6.44 12.10 -1.55
CA GLU A 108 6.04 12.58 -0.23
C GLU A 108 4.75 11.91 0.24
N ALA A 109 3.75 11.78 -0.62
CA ALA A 109 2.51 11.10 -0.27
C ALA A 109 2.70 9.60 -0.07
N ALA A 110 3.63 8.96 -0.79
CA ALA A 110 3.98 7.55 -0.62
C ALA A 110 4.60 7.22 0.75
N GLN A 111 5.04 8.24 1.52
CA GLN A 111 5.50 8.05 2.90
C GLN A 111 4.43 7.47 3.83
N ILE A 112 3.17 7.50 3.44
CA ILE A 112 2.10 6.84 4.21
C ILE A 112 2.28 5.31 4.29
N GLU A 113 3.01 4.72 3.34
CA GLU A 113 3.50 3.33 3.40
C GLU A 113 4.98 3.27 3.77
N GLY A 114 5.78 4.21 3.26
CA GLY A 114 7.24 4.22 3.41
C GLY A 114 7.72 4.45 4.85
N SER A 115 6.90 5.08 5.70
CA SER A 115 7.20 5.31 7.11
C SER A 115 5.96 5.12 7.97
N LYS A 116 6.00 4.11 8.84
CA LYS A 116 4.91 3.85 9.78
C LYS A 116 4.73 4.99 10.79
N ALA A 117 5.83 5.63 11.18
CA ALA A 117 5.79 6.81 12.04
C ALA A 117 5.09 7.98 11.36
N PHE A 118 5.35 8.23 10.07
CA PHE A 118 4.63 9.25 9.30
C PHE A 118 3.13 8.92 9.20
N ALA A 119 2.78 7.67 8.93
CA ALA A 119 1.37 7.25 8.88
C ALA A 119 0.67 7.47 10.22
N LYS A 120 1.33 7.16 11.34
CA LYS A 120 0.79 7.42 12.70
C LYS A 120 0.56 8.91 12.95
N ASP A 121 1.50 9.76 12.58
CA ASP A 121 1.38 11.21 12.73
C ASP A 121 0.23 11.78 11.86
N VAL A 122 0.04 11.28 10.64
CA VAL A 122 -1.10 11.63 9.80
C VAL A 122 -2.42 11.19 10.44
N MET A 123 -2.50 9.94 10.92
CA MET A 123 -3.71 9.40 11.55
C MET A 123 -4.07 10.16 12.83
N GLU A 124 -3.09 10.48 13.68
CA GLU A 124 -3.31 11.25 14.89
C GLU A 124 -3.88 12.64 14.57
N ALA A 125 -3.25 13.36 13.62
CA ALA A 125 -3.71 14.68 13.19
C ALA A 125 -5.07 14.66 12.51
N ALA A 126 -5.42 13.56 11.81
CA ALA A 126 -6.71 13.35 11.17
C ALA A 126 -7.80 12.83 12.13
N GLY A 127 -7.45 12.49 13.39
CA GLY A 127 -8.36 11.89 14.35
C GLY A 127 -8.80 10.47 14.00
N VAL A 128 -7.99 9.75 13.22
CA VAL A 128 -8.27 8.38 12.75
C VAL A 128 -7.85 7.36 13.79
N LYS A 129 -8.74 6.41 14.08
CA LYS A 129 -8.49 5.35 15.06
C LYS A 129 -7.43 4.37 14.56
N THR A 130 -6.40 4.14 15.36
CA THR A 130 -5.32 3.19 15.11
C THR A 130 -4.75 2.64 16.42
N ALA A 131 -3.87 1.65 16.35
CA ALA A 131 -3.15 1.15 17.51
C ALA A 131 -2.34 2.26 18.19
N ARG A 132 -2.34 2.29 19.53
CA ARG A 132 -1.38 3.08 20.28
C ARG A 132 0.02 2.61 19.91
N ALA A 133 0.94 3.55 19.68
CA ALA A 133 2.27 3.23 19.23
C ALA A 133 3.36 3.95 20.03
N GLU A 134 4.54 3.33 20.08
CA GLU A 134 5.75 3.93 20.62
C GLU A 134 6.94 3.54 19.75
N GLN A 135 7.77 4.54 19.39
CA GLN A 135 8.93 4.32 18.56
C GLN A 135 10.20 4.25 19.40
N LEU A 136 10.98 3.18 19.23
CA LEU A 136 12.36 3.05 19.70
C LEU A 136 13.31 3.28 18.55
N ARG A 137 14.39 4.03 18.81
CA ARG A 137 15.42 4.33 17.80
C ARG A 137 16.69 3.55 18.04
N PRO A 138 17.53 3.32 17.02
CA PRO A 138 18.86 2.73 17.20
C PRO A 138 19.64 3.47 18.29
N GLY A 139 20.19 2.69 19.22
CA GLY A 139 20.86 3.21 20.41
C GLY A 139 19.98 3.38 21.65
N ALA A 140 18.71 2.96 21.60
CA ALA A 140 17.85 2.90 22.78
C ALA A 140 18.50 2.05 23.88
N GLY A 141 18.42 2.52 25.13
CA GLY A 141 18.96 1.81 26.29
C GLY A 141 18.13 0.57 26.65
N GLU A 142 18.75 -0.36 27.38
CA GLU A 142 18.10 -1.58 27.85
C GLU A 142 16.84 -1.26 28.68
N ASP A 143 16.95 -0.32 29.61
CA ASP A 143 15.84 0.11 30.46
C ASP A 143 14.67 0.72 29.65
N ASP A 144 14.97 1.46 28.57
CA ASP A 144 13.96 2.07 27.70
C ASP A 144 13.20 0.99 26.92
N ILE A 145 13.93 -0.03 26.42
CA ILE A 145 13.32 -1.13 25.68
C ILE A 145 12.40 -1.96 26.60
N GLU A 146 12.88 -2.30 27.80
CA GLU A 146 12.07 -3.06 28.77
C GLU A 146 10.84 -2.28 29.21
N ALA A 147 11.01 -0.98 29.50
CA ALA A 147 9.89 -0.11 29.86
C ALA A 147 8.87 0.05 28.70
N ALA A 148 9.33 0.09 27.46
CA ALA A 148 8.45 0.11 26.30
C ALA A 148 7.66 -1.20 26.18
N LEU A 149 8.32 -2.36 26.29
CA LEU A 149 7.64 -3.65 26.27
C LEU A 149 6.58 -3.78 27.37
N ASP A 150 6.84 -3.27 28.59
CA ASP A 150 5.87 -3.31 29.71
C ASP A 150 4.57 -2.57 29.40
N ARG A 151 4.59 -1.56 28.51
CA ARG A 151 3.40 -0.79 28.12
C ARG A 151 2.49 -1.51 27.12
N PHE A 152 2.97 -2.59 26.48
CA PHE A 152 2.26 -3.28 25.39
C PHE A 152 1.85 -4.73 25.71
N VAL A 153 1.83 -5.09 27.00
CA VAL A 153 1.28 -6.39 27.44
C VAL A 153 -0.26 -6.42 27.29
N PRO A 154 -0.88 -7.58 27.12
CA PRO A 154 -0.29 -8.95 27.09
C PRO A 154 0.12 -9.40 25.67
N GLN A 155 -0.16 -8.64 24.65
CA GLN A 155 0.13 -8.98 23.25
C GLN A 155 1.06 -7.92 22.65
N PHE A 156 2.19 -8.35 22.13
CA PHE A 156 3.18 -7.48 21.53
C PHE A 156 2.99 -7.45 20.01
N VAL A 157 2.96 -6.25 19.44
CA VAL A 157 3.07 -6.01 17.99
C VAL A 157 4.35 -5.19 17.79
N VAL A 158 5.35 -5.81 17.18
CA VAL A 158 6.67 -5.20 16.94
C VAL A 158 6.88 -5.06 15.45
N LYS A 159 7.05 -3.83 14.98
CA LYS A 159 7.18 -3.52 13.54
C LYS A 159 8.53 -2.83 13.26
N ASP A 160 9.22 -3.25 12.21
CA ASP A 160 10.30 -2.47 11.60
C ASP A 160 9.68 -1.22 10.96
N ASP A 161 10.17 -0.01 11.30
CA ASP A 161 9.69 1.25 10.71
C ASP A 161 10.39 1.50 9.38
N GLY A 162 9.99 0.75 8.37
CA GLY A 162 10.50 0.82 7.01
C GLY A 162 9.75 -0.13 6.08
N LEU A 163 10.16 -0.14 4.81
CA LEU A 163 9.64 -1.07 3.81
C LEU A 163 10.19 -2.47 4.08
N ALA A 164 9.39 -3.34 4.69
CA ALA A 164 9.80 -4.71 5.04
C ALA A 164 8.99 -5.80 4.31
N GLY A 165 8.10 -5.42 3.38
CA GLY A 165 7.31 -6.37 2.57
C GLY A 165 6.50 -7.36 3.41
N GLY A 166 5.90 -6.92 4.52
CA GLY A 166 5.13 -7.76 5.44
C GLY A 166 5.96 -8.66 6.36
N LYS A 167 7.29 -8.72 6.18
CA LYS A 167 8.18 -9.60 6.96
C LYS A 167 8.80 -8.93 8.20
N GLY A 168 8.63 -7.63 8.34
CA GLY A 168 9.15 -6.84 9.47
C GLY A 168 8.19 -6.74 10.65
N VAL A 169 7.16 -7.58 10.73
CA VAL A 169 6.14 -7.53 11.79
C VAL A 169 6.12 -8.85 12.56
N VAL A 170 6.22 -8.75 13.88
CA VAL A 170 6.01 -9.88 14.80
C VAL A 170 4.85 -9.55 15.72
N VAL A 171 3.87 -10.46 15.76
CA VAL A 171 2.73 -10.43 16.71
C VAL A 171 2.85 -11.64 17.60
N THR A 172 3.06 -11.44 18.89
CA THR A 172 3.31 -12.54 19.83
C THR A 172 2.94 -12.18 21.27
N PRO A 173 2.42 -13.12 22.07
CA PRO A 173 2.31 -12.95 23.52
C PRO A 173 3.65 -13.24 24.25
N ASP A 174 4.64 -13.82 23.56
CA ASP A 174 5.94 -14.14 24.14
C ASP A 174 6.85 -12.91 24.15
N ARG A 175 7.11 -12.40 25.38
CA ARG A 175 7.99 -11.25 25.59
C ARG A 175 9.41 -11.50 25.07
N ALA A 176 9.94 -12.71 25.20
CA ALA A 176 11.30 -12.99 24.76
C ALA A 176 11.41 -12.94 23.22
N ALA A 177 10.40 -13.46 22.52
CA ALA A 177 10.32 -13.35 21.06
C ALA A 177 10.14 -11.89 20.61
N ALA A 178 9.29 -11.11 21.27
CA ALA A 178 9.11 -9.68 21.01
C ALA A 178 10.44 -8.92 21.21
N ARG A 179 11.13 -9.16 22.34
CA ARG A 179 12.42 -8.54 22.63
C ARG A 179 13.48 -8.90 21.58
N ALA A 180 13.59 -10.16 21.21
CA ALA A 180 14.54 -10.59 20.19
C ALA A 180 14.32 -9.89 18.85
N HIS A 181 13.05 -9.64 18.47
CA HIS A 181 12.74 -8.90 17.24
C HIS A 181 13.11 -7.42 17.36
N VAL A 182 12.82 -6.77 18.50
CA VAL A 182 13.27 -5.39 18.78
C VAL A 182 14.78 -5.27 18.62
N ASP A 183 15.54 -6.17 19.27
CA ASP A 183 17.00 -6.15 19.21
C ASP A 183 17.52 -6.34 17.77
N ALA A 184 16.93 -7.27 17.02
CA ALA A 184 17.33 -7.53 15.64
C ALA A 184 17.11 -6.31 14.72
N VAL A 185 15.97 -5.63 14.85
CA VAL A 185 15.65 -4.43 14.05
C VAL A 185 16.56 -3.25 14.42
N LEU A 186 16.75 -2.99 15.73
CA LEU A 186 17.64 -1.92 16.19
C LEU A 186 19.09 -2.18 15.79
N ALA A 187 19.56 -3.43 15.85
CA ALA A 187 20.90 -3.82 15.41
C ALA A 187 21.12 -3.67 13.91
N ALA A 188 20.05 -3.79 13.10
CA ALA A 188 20.08 -3.49 11.66
C ALA A 188 20.13 -1.98 11.37
N GLY A 189 20.01 -1.13 12.38
CA GLY A 189 20.04 0.33 12.25
C GLY A 189 18.67 0.95 11.96
N ASN A 190 17.60 0.18 12.04
CA ASN A 190 16.24 0.65 11.80
C ASN A 190 15.53 1.02 13.10
N PRO A 191 14.63 2.02 13.10
CA PRO A 191 13.71 2.25 14.20
C PRO A 191 12.70 1.09 14.32
N VAL A 192 12.25 0.83 15.56
CA VAL A 192 11.19 -0.12 15.89
C VAL A 192 9.95 0.63 16.31
N LEU A 193 8.78 0.20 15.83
CA LEU A 193 7.50 0.63 16.30
C LEU A 193 6.86 -0.51 17.12
N LEU A 194 6.61 -0.25 18.42
CA LEU A 194 5.79 -1.10 19.26
C LEU A 194 4.35 -0.60 19.20
N GLU A 195 3.39 -1.51 18.99
CA GLU A 195 1.97 -1.17 18.90
C GLU A 195 1.10 -2.03 19.82
N SER A 196 -0.03 -1.45 20.27
CA SER A 196 -1.08 -2.25 20.88
C SER A 196 -1.73 -3.15 19.85
N PHE A 197 -2.09 -4.37 20.25
CA PHE A 197 -2.84 -5.27 19.40
C PHE A 197 -4.24 -4.70 19.10
N LEU A 198 -4.65 -4.75 17.84
CA LEU A 198 -6.00 -4.46 17.41
C LEU A 198 -6.74 -5.78 17.21
N ASP A 199 -7.83 -5.97 17.91
CA ASP A 199 -8.67 -7.15 17.82
C ASP A 199 -9.75 -6.99 16.75
N GLY A 200 -10.17 -8.12 16.17
CA GLY A 200 -11.20 -8.19 15.14
C GLY A 200 -10.69 -8.71 13.80
N PRO A 201 -11.62 -9.12 12.91
CA PRO A 201 -11.26 -9.56 11.57
C PRO A 201 -10.65 -8.41 10.75
N GLU A 202 -9.69 -8.77 9.90
CA GLU A 202 -9.04 -7.78 9.02
C GLU A 202 -9.91 -7.47 7.80
N VAL A 203 -9.86 -6.20 7.37
CA VAL A 203 -10.48 -5.69 6.14
C VAL A 203 -9.43 -4.96 5.33
N SER A 204 -9.33 -5.28 4.07
CA SER A 204 -8.58 -4.52 3.07
C SER A 204 -9.56 -3.68 2.24
N LEU A 205 -9.49 -2.35 2.34
CA LEU A 205 -10.29 -1.46 1.49
C LEU A 205 -9.39 -0.64 0.60
N PHE A 206 -9.59 -0.77 -0.71
CA PHE A 206 -8.96 0.07 -1.71
C PHE A 206 -9.82 1.29 -1.99
N CYS A 207 -9.21 2.47 -1.99
CA CYS A 207 -9.85 3.72 -2.39
C CYS A 207 -9.07 4.40 -3.50
N LEU A 208 -9.76 4.80 -4.56
CA LEU A 208 -9.21 5.73 -5.53
C LEU A 208 -9.27 7.12 -4.90
N VAL A 209 -8.14 7.78 -4.84
CA VAL A 209 -8.02 9.11 -4.21
C VAL A 209 -7.47 10.11 -5.21
N ASP A 210 -8.08 11.30 -5.24
CA ASP A 210 -7.57 12.47 -5.96
C ASP A 210 -7.79 13.72 -5.08
N GLY A 211 -6.72 14.17 -4.45
CA GLY A 211 -6.77 15.23 -3.44
C GLY A 211 -7.64 14.84 -2.25
N GLU A 212 -8.79 15.47 -2.11
CA GLU A 212 -9.75 15.18 -1.02
C GLU A 212 -10.89 14.23 -1.45
N THR A 213 -10.96 13.91 -2.75
CA THR A 213 -11.98 12.99 -3.28
C THR A 213 -11.56 11.55 -3.05
N VAL A 214 -12.43 10.76 -2.43
CA VAL A 214 -12.20 9.36 -2.10
C VAL A 214 -13.34 8.51 -2.64
N VAL A 215 -13.01 7.50 -3.47
CA VAL A 215 -13.97 6.57 -4.05
C VAL A 215 -13.58 5.15 -3.70
N PRO A 216 -14.37 4.42 -2.88
CA PRO A 216 -14.02 3.07 -2.47
C PRO A 216 -14.24 2.06 -3.61
N LEU A 217 -13.43 1.01 -3.62
CA LEU A 217 -13.66 -0.23 -4.35
C LEU A 217 -14.32 -1.26 -3.43
N LEU A 218 -14.42 -2.51 -3.88
CA LEU A 218 -14.96 -3.59 -3.05
C LEU A 218 -13.99 -3.91 -1.89
N PRO A 219 -14.52 -4.18 -0.68
CA PRO A 219 -13.70 -4.63 0.43
C PRO A 219 -13.28 -6.08 0.21
N ALA A 220 -12.06 -6.41 0.61
CA ALA A 220 -11.51 -7.75 0.57
C ALA A 220 -10.92 -8.15 1.93
N GLN A 221 -10.70 -9.43 2.12
CA GLN A 221 -9.92 -9.96 3.22
C GLN A 221 -8.87 -10.91 2.66
N ASP A 222 -7.62 -10.73 3.08
CA ASP A 222 -6.51 -11.61 2.76
C ASP A 222 -6.25 -12.60 3.91
N HIS A 223 -5.62 -13.72 3.54
CA HIS A 223 -5.16 -14.74 4.49
C HIS A 223 -3.64 -14.65 4.58
N LYS A 224 -3.15 -14.02 5.66
CA LYS A 224 -1.71 -13.73 5.86
C LYS A 224 -0.93 -14.88 6.45
N ARG A 225 -1.60 -15.77 7.19
CA ARG A 225 -0.95 -16.89 7.88
C ARG A 225 -0.71 -18.07 6.93
N ALA A 226 0.43 -18.76 7.15
CA ALA A 226 0.86 -19.85 6.27
C ALA A 226 0.06 -21.15 6.43
N TYR A 227 -0.59 -21.37 7.58
CA TYR A 227 -1.29 -22.61 7.92
C TYR A 227 -2.78 -22.39 8.14
N ASP A 228 -3.54 -23.50 8.13
CA ASP A 228 -4.96 -23.51 8.40
C ASP A 228 -5.30 -22.88 9.77
N ASN A 229 -6.54 -22.41 9.93
CA ASN A 229 -7.04 -21.75 11.14
C ASN A 229 -6.27 -20.48 11.55
N ASP A 230 -5.75 -19.74 10.58
CA ASP A 230 -4.98 -18.51 10.79
C ASP A 230 -3.76 -18.72 11.70
N GLU A 231 -3.03 -19.84 11.50
CA GLU A 231 -1.86 -20.24 12.26
C GLU A 231 -0.57 -20.10 11.42
N GLY A 232 0.57 -20.21 12.12
CA GLY A 232 1.90 -20.16 11.52
C GLY A 232 2.45 -18.74 11.30
N PRO A 233 3.57 -18.61 10.56
CA PRO A 233 4.19 -17.33 10.31
C PRO A 233 3.36 -16.47 9.33
N ASN A 234 3.49 -15.16 9.43
CA ASN A 234 2.98 -14.23 8.43
C ASN A 234 3.67 -14.44 7.08
N THR A 235 2.89 -14.30 6.01
CA THR A 235 3.35 -14.35 4.62
C THR A 235 3.03 -13.02 3.91
N GLY A 236 3.32 -12.93 2.61
CA GLY A 236 2.85 -11.80 1.78
C GLY A 236 1.38 -11.90 1.35
N GLY A 237 0.66 -12.93 1.81
CA GLY A 237 -0.72 -13.25 1.42
C GLY A 237 -0.81 -14.62 0.77
N MET A 238 -1.69 -15.49 1.30
CA MET A 238 -1.95 -16.84 0.78
C MET A 238 -3.16 -16.89 -0.14
N GLY A 239 -3.92 -15.82 -0.20
CA GLY A 239 -5.12 -15.64 -1.00
C GLY A 239 -6.00 -14.55 -0.41
N ALA A 240 -6.96 -14.08 -1.19
CA ALA A 240 -7.93 -13.09 -0.75
C ALA A 240 -9.32 -13.44 -1.29
N TYR A 241 -10.34 -12.89 -0.65
CA TYR A 241 -11.71 -13.04 -1.13
C TYR A 241 -12.49 -11.74 -0.99
N THR A 242 -13.48 -11.58 -1.87
CA THR A 242 -14.49 -10.53 -1.88
C THR A 242 -15.79 -11.13 -2.44
N PRO A 243 -17.00 -10.66 -2.06
CA PRO A 243 -17.29 -9.67 -1.01
C PRO A 243 -17.11 -10.24 0.40
N LEU A 244 -17.18 -9.38 1.44
CA LEU A 244 -17.09 -9.77 2.85
C LEU A 244 -18.49 -9.90 3.46
N PRO A 245 -19.04 -11.11 3.63
CA PRO A 245 -20.43 -11.29 4.10
C PRO A 245 -20.63 -10.93 5.58
N TRP A 246 -19.53 -10.82 6.34
CA TRP A 246 -19.55 -10.47 7.76
C TRP A 246 -19.41 -8.96 8.01
N LEU A 247 -18.95 -8.19 7.01
CA LEU A 247 -18.83 -6.74 7.15
C LEU A 247 -20.25 -6.13 7.16
N PRO A 248 -20.55 -5.20 8.09
CA PRO A 248 -21.84 -4.51 8.10
C PRO A 248 -22.16 -3.81 6.77
N GLU A 249 -23.42 -3.66 6.45
CA GLU A 249 -23.88 -3.06 5.18
C GLU A 249 -23.35 -1.64 4.99
N ASP A 250 -23.19 -0.88 6.08
CA ASP A 250 -22.59 0.48 6.11
C ASP A 250 -21.06 0.45 6.29
N GLY A 251 -20.44 -0.72 6.41
CA GLY A 251 -19.04 -0.87 6.78
C GLY A 251 -18.07 -0.17 5.85
N VAL A 252 -18.27 -0.29 4.53
CA VAL A 252 -17.45 0.42 3.55
C VAL A 252 -17.58 1.94 3.70
N GLN A 253 -18.81 2.44 3.86
CA GLN A 253 -19.03 3.88 4.02
C GLN A 253 -18.40 4.40 5.31
N ARG A 254 -18.49 3.65 6.40
CA ARG A 254 -17.84 4.00 7.66
C ARG A 254 -16.31 4.08 7.51
N ILE A 255 -15.69 3.13 6.80
CA ILE A 255 -14.24 3.19 6.54
C ILE A 255 -13.90 4.44 5.72
N VAL A 256 -14.70 4.79 4.72
CA VAL A 256 -14.49 6.01 3.91
C VAL A 256 -14.60 7.26 4.78
N ASP A 257 -15.64 7.36 5.62
CA ASP A 257 -15.94 8.56 6.40
C ASP A 257 -15.04 8.72 7.64
N GLU A 258 -14.72 7.59 8.30
CA GLU A 258 -13.98 7.60 9.57
C GLU A 258 -12.46 7.48 9.34
N VAL A 259 -12.00 6.98 8.17
CA VAL A 259 -10.58 6.70 7.91
C VAL A 259 -10.07 7.37 6.65
N CYS A 260 -10.55 6.96 5.45
CA CYS A 260 -9.88 7.33 4.19
C CYS A 260 -10.04 8.82 3.86
N THR A 261 -11.24 9.38 4.03
CA THR A 261 -11.50 10.80 3.78
C THR A 261 -10.76 11.72 4.75
N PRO A 262 -10.74 11.48 6.09
CA PRO A 262 -9.93 12.26 7.00
C PRO A 262 -8.43 12.24 6.67
N VAL A 263 -7.88 11.08 6.31
CA VAL A 263 -6.48 10.95 5.89
C VAL A 263 -6.21 11.75 4.61
N ALA A 264 -7.05 11.62 3.59
CA ALA A 264 -6.88 12.35 2.32
C ALA A 264 -6.90 13.87 2.54
N LYS A 265 -7.82 14.37 3.37
CA LYS A 265 -7.90 15.80 3.75
C LYS A 265 -6.67 16.25 4.52
N GLU A 266 -6.19 15.44 5.47
CA GLU A 266 -4.99 15.79 6.24
C GLU A 266 -3.75 15.84 5.35
N MET A 267 -3.60 14.88 4.41
CA MET A 267 -2.53 14.91 3.41
C MET A 267 -2.59 16.17 2.55
N ALA A 268 -3.77 16.55 2.07
CA ALA A 268 -3.97 17.79 1.31
C ALA A 268 -3.61 19.04 2.15
N ARG A 269 -4.04 19.08 3.41
CA ARG A 269 -3.72 20.17 4.37
C ARG A 269 -2.22 20.33 4.61
N ARG A 270 -1.47 19.22 4.59
CA ARG A 270 0.01 19.21 4.72
C ARG A 270 0.72 19.68 3.45
N GLY A 271 0.00 19.87 2.34
CA GLY A 271 0.59 20.22 1.04
C GLY A 271 1.12 19.02 0.27
N THR A 272 0.78 17.81 0.70
CA THR A 272 1.12 16.53 0.06
C THR A 272 -0.15 15.80 -0.38
N PRO A 273 -0.97 16.37 -1.27
CA PRO A 273 -2.23 15.77 -1.67
C PRO A 273 -2.00 14.37 -2.25
N TYR A 274 -2.86 13.44 -1.87
CA TYR A 274 -2.77 12.06 -2.35
C TYR A 274 -3.43 11.93 -3.72
N SER A 275 -2.78 11.24 -4.66
CA SER A 275 -3.36 10.90 -5.96
C SER A 275 -2.94 9.48 -6.36
N GLY A 276 -3.89 8.57 -6.48
CA GLY A 276 -3.66 7.16 -6.78
C GLY A 276 -4.54 6.25 -5.95
N LEU A 277 -4.06 5.02 -5.68
CA LEU A 277 -4.73 4.07 -4.83
C LEU A 277 -4.23 4.17 -3.38
N LEU A 278 -5.13 4.44 -2.45
CA LEU A 278 -4.90 4.31 -1.02
C LEU A 278 -5.49 2.97 -0.56
N TYR A 279 -4.66 2.09 -0.08
CA TYR A 279 -5.08 0.83 0.53
C TYR A 279 -5.08 1.01 2.06
N ALA A 280 -6.25 0.91 2.67
CA ALA A 280 -6.42 0.87 4.11
C ALA A 280 -6.53 -0.59 4.59
N GLY A 281 -5.52 -1.05 5.33
CA GLY A 281 -5.55 -2.30 6.09
C GLY A 281 -6.09 -2.03 7.49
N LEU A 282 -7.19 -2.68 7.85
CA LEU A 282 -8.00 -2.36 9.02
C LEU A 282 -8.28 -3.62 9.84
N ALA A 283 -8.42 -3.45 11.15
CA ALA A 283 -9.11 -4.40 12.02
C ALA A 283 -10.52 -3.87 12.32
N TRP A 284 -11.52 -4.72 12.21
CA TRP A 284 -12.91 -4.37 12.50
C TRP A 284 -13.28 -4.82 13.90
N GLY A 285 -13.08 -3.95 14.88
CA GLY A 285 -13.43 -4.20 16.28
C GLY A 285 -14.88 -3.86 16.63
N GLU A 286 -15.23 -4.01 17.91
CA GLU A 286 -16.59 -3.69 18.43
C GLU A 286 -16.97 -2.22 18.18
N GLU A 287 -16.03 -1.30 18.21
CA GLU A 287 -16.25 0.13 18.00
C GLU A 287 -16.13 0.56 16.52
N GLY A 288 -15.91 -0.38 15.60
CA GLY A 288 -15.74 -0.13 14.17
C GLY A 288 -14.29 -0.21 13.70
N PRO A 289 -13.95 0.44 12.56
CA PRO A 289 -12.65 0.28 11.92
C PRO A 289 -11.53 0.94 12.72
N ALA A 290 -10.39 0.24 12.82
CA ALA A 290 -9.14 0.80 13.31
C ALA A 290 -8.01 0.44 12.34
N VAL A 291 -7.16 1.41 12.00
CA VAL A 291 -6.11 1.21 10.99
C VAL A 291 -4.96 0.39 11.56
N VAL A 292 -4.62 -0.69 10.85
CA VAL A 292 -3.42 -1.51 11.06
C VAL A 292 -2.24 -0.90 10.29
N GLU A 293 -2.48 -0.57 9.01
CA GLU A 293 -1.49 0.06 8.12
C GLU A 293 -2.17 0.69 6.91
N PHE A 294 -1.45 1.61 6.24
CA PHE A 294 -1.77 2.04 4.90
C PHE A 294 -0.72 1.52 3.91
N ASN A 295 -1.19 1.25 2.68
CA ASN A 295 -0.30 1.03 1.54
C ASN A 295 -0.65 2.02 0.43
N CYS A 296 0.36 2.48 -0.31
CA CYS A 296 0.21 3.51 -1.33
C CYS A 296 0.03 2.95 -2.75
N ARG A 297 -0.39 1.70 -2.85
CA ARG A 297 -0.49 0.92 -4.08
C ARG A 297 -1.52 -0.21 -3.93
N PHE A 298 -1.83 -0.86 -5.03
CA PHE A 298 -2.66 -2.08 -5.03
C PHE A 298 -2.05 -3.18 -4.16
N GLY A 299 -2.88 -3.99 -3.51
CA GLY A 299 -2.47 -5.16 -2.73
C GLY A 299 -2.10 -6.36 -3.62
N ASP A 300 -1.46 -7.34 -3.04
CA ASP A 300 -1.19 -8.66 -3.59
C ASP A 300 -1.40 -9.68 -2.46
N PRO A 301 -2.45 -10.51 -2.47
CA PRO A 301 -3.24 -10.95 -3.64
C PRO A 301 -4.61 -10.26 -3.85
N GLU A 302 -4.97 -9.20 -3.16
CA GLU A 302 -6.32 -8.62 -3.22
C GLU A 302 -6.67 -8.06 -4.61
N THR A 303 -5.68 -7.60 -5.39
CA THR A 303 -5.91 -7.09 -6.74
C THR A 303 -6.41 -8.18 -7.70
N GLN A 304 -6.15 -9.44 -7.40
CA GLN A 304 -6.57 -10.59 -8.18
C GLN A 304 -8.02 -11.03 -7.87
N ALA A 305 -8.54 -10.64 -6.71
CA ALA A 305 -9.90 -10.94 -6.27
C ALA A 305 -10.90 -9.87 -6.72
#